data_eb6176aa4220469f41ad8bd3bfeb06df
#
_entry.id   eb6176aa4220469f41ad8bd3bfeb06df
#
_cell.length_a   1.000
_cell.length_b   1.000
_cell.length_c   1.000
_cell.angle_alpha   90.00
_cell.angle_beta   90.00
_cell.angle_gamma   90.00
#
_symmetry.space_group_name_H-M   'P 1'
#
loop_
_entity.id
_entity.type
_entity.pdbx_description
1 polymer ?
#
loop_
_entity_poly.entity_id
_entity_poly.type
_entity_poly.pdbx_seq_one_letter_code
_entity_poly.pdbx_strand_id
1 'polypeptide(L)'
;MILLVKPEAADNGFSLDMALKTEPLELEYIKAMLKEYNVESMIYEASFDRRSFDEIFNEYTPDAVAVTGYITQEKLMLSYARRAKALRPGCVTIIGGSHAQLNPERFFDPAVSYICRSDNIYAVAEALKAEGLIPPENGFCPPKLSVIDGLCYPENGGWHKNPMKPFDLNKLPIPDRSAFSTYQDHYRYLDVSPVALLKTSSSCPYHCAFCYGRELNCGTYCQRDLEKIIEELETIPCGNIQIADDDFLYDVPRLKEFMRLLRERNIKKTFICYGRSDFIAVHEDLIRQLAEAGFRYIMVGLEAVSDSFLDSYQKHSSQSLNIKTIRMLQKYSIHLVGLFIIDSRFKKEDFRNMRRFIHTHRITYTGVSIFTPIPGTALFNEYRDRLTTENCEKWDFMHLVVKPECMSRFHFYFEYYLLVMDLFRIAQKAGIYSFLRLEDYKNIFLKLLFTDSFKHRTRR
;
A
#
# COMPACT_ATOMS: atom_id res chain seq x y z
N MET A 1 -5.69 25.28 11.74
CA MET A 1 -4.61 24.28 11.55
C MET A 1 -5.22 22.90 11.26
N ILE A 2 -4.66 22.12 10.33
CA ILE A 2 -5.15 20.78 9.93
C ILE A 2 -4.14 19.72 10.37
N LEU A 3 -4.58 18.71 11.10
CA LEU A 3 -3.75 17.57 11.50
C LEU A 3 -3.96 16.41 10.53
N LEU A 4 -2.90 15.98 9.85
CA LEU A 4 -2.88 14.88 8.91
C LEU A 4 -2.30 13.65 9.63
N VAL A 5 -3.05 12.56 9.76
CA VAL A 5 -2.70 11.42 10.61
C VAL A 5 -2.42 10.18 9.77
N LYS A 6 -1.22 9.60 9.94
CA LYS A 6 -0.90 8.23 9.53
C LYS A 6 -0.89 7.34 10.76
N PRO A 7 -1.87 6.45 10.93
CA PRO A 7 -1.93 5.56 12.08
C PRO A 7 -0.74 4.61 12.16
N GLU A 8 -0.47 4.15 13.36
CA GLU A 8 0.42 3.03 13.64
C GLU A 8 -0.14 1.69 13.10
N ALA A 9 0.67 0.63 13.20
CA ALA A 9 0.20 -0.71 12.86
C ALA A 9 -0.89 -1.20 13.83
N ALA A 10 -1.84 -1.97 13.35
CA ALA A 10 -2.89 -2.55 14.17
C ALA A 10 -2.33 -3.59 15.17
N ASP A 11 -2.83 -3.59 16.41
CA ASP A 11 -2.33 -4.45 17.50
C ASP A 11 -2.52 -5.95 17.21
N ASN A 12 -3.64 -6.33 16.58
CA ASN A 12 -3.99 -7.73 16.33
C ASN A 12 -3.60 -8.20 14.93
N GLY A 13 -2.99 -7.32 14.12
CA GLY A 13 -2.45 -7.63 12.81
C GLY A 13 -0.97 -7.96 12.85
N PHE A 14 -0.50 -8.67 11.84
CA PHE A 14 0.93 -8.78 11.59
C PHE A 14 1.37 -7.57 10.76
N SER A 15 2.39 -6.86 11.21
CA SER A 15 2.97 -5.75 10.46
C SER A 15 4.36 -6.10 9.95
N LEU A 16 4.61 -5.76 8.70
CA LEU A 16 5.95 -5.82 8.09
C LEU A 16 6.76 -4.54 8.32
N ASP A 17 6.32 -3.65 9.21
CA ASP A 17 6.91 -2.33 9.46
C ASP A 17 8.41 -2.37 9.77
N MET A 18 8.94 -3.52 10.23
CA MET A 18 10.36 -3.70 10.46
C MET A 18 11.15 -3.78 9.15
N ALA A 19 10.53 -4.21 8.05
CA ALA A 19 11.17 -4.41 6.77
C ALA A 19 10.59 -3.53 5.65
N LEU A 20 9.34 -3.11 5.77
CA LEU A 20 8.62 -2.32 4.78
C LEU A 20 7.95 -1.14 5.47
N LYS A 21 8.57 0.03 5.41
CA LYS A 21 8.07 1.25 6.03
C LYS A 21 8.26 2.43 5.10
N THR A 22 7.18 3.01 4.66
CA THR A 22 7.17 4.07 3.64
C THR A 22 6.69 5.38 4.21
N GLU A 23 7.12 6.49 3.60
CA GLU A 23 6.57 7.81 3.89
C GLU A 23 5.07 7.89 3.58
N PRO A 24 4.34 8.84 4.17
CA PRO A 24 2.91 9.05 3.90
C PRO A 24 2.69 9.96 2.68
N LEU A 25 3.12 9.52 1.50
CA LEU A 25 3.15 10.34 0.29
C LEU A 25 1.81 11.03 -0.03
N GLU A 26 0.69 10.36 0.20
CA GLU A 26 -0.64 10.94 0.01
C GLU A 26 -0.91 12.12 0.96
N LEU A 27 -0.44 12.06 2.20
CA LEU A 27 -0.56 13.17 3.16
C LEU A 27 0.40 14.31 2.81
N GLU A 28 1.56 14.00 2.24
CA GLU A 28 2.52 14.99 1.77
C GLU A 28 1.98 15.77 0.56
N TYR A 29 1.24 15.12 -0.35
CA TYR A 29 0.48 15.81 -1.41
C TYR A 29 -0.62 16.70 -0.84
N ILE A 30 -1.41 16.20 0.14
CA ILE A 30 -2.45 17.00 0.81
C ILE A 30 -1.83 18.19 1.53
N LYS A 31 -0.71 18.01 2.21
CA LYS A 31 0.01 19.10 2.88
C LYS A 31 0.49 20.16 1.90
N ALA A 32 1.07 19.75 0.76
CA ALA A 32 1.48 20.67 -0.29
C ALA A 32 0.28 21.46 -0.86
N MET A 33 -0.84 20.78 -1.12
CA MET A 33 -2.08 21.40 -1.57
C MET A 33 -2.64 22.41 -0.54
N LEU A 34 -2.68 22.07 0.76
CA LEU A 34 -3.13 22.98 1.81
C LEU A 34 -2.26 24.24 1.92
N LYS A 35 -0.97 24.10 1.66
CA LYS A 35 -0.04 25.24 1.61
C LYS A 35 -0.35 26.22 0.47
N GLU A 36 -0.84 25.73 -0.69
CA GLU A 36 -1.32 26.60 -1.78
C GLU A 36 -2.48 27.50 -1.32
N TYR A 37 -3.31 27.02 -0.39
CA TYR A 37 -4.42 27.78 0.21
C TYR A 37 -4.00 28.58 1.46
N ASN A 38 -2.70 28.66 1.79
CA ASN A 38 -2.17 29.26 3.02
C ASN A 38 -2.76 28.68 4.32
N VAL A 39 -3.07 27.37 4.31
CA VAL A 39 -3.58 26.62 5.46
C VAL A 39 -2.43 25.90 6.13
N GLU A 40 -2.21 26.19 7.40
CA GLU A 40 -1.23 25.47 8.21
C GLU A 40 -1.65 24.00 8.43
N SER A 41 -0.72 23.09 8.22
CA SER A 41 -0.97 21.66 8.43
C SER A 41 0.28 20.93 8.91
N MET A 42 0.06 19.87 9.68
CA MET A 42 1.10 19.00 10.22
C MET A 42 0.78 17.54 9.93
N ILE A 43 1.79 16.74 9.58
CA ILE A 43 1.67 15.29 9.49
C ILE A 43 2.12 14.68 10.83
N TYR A 44 1.22 13.91 11.44
CA TYR A 44 1.46 13.09 12.61
C TYR A 44 1.57 11.62 12.19
N GLU A 45 2.78 11.08 12.28
CA GLU A 45 3.04 9.65 12.08
C GLU A 45 3.07 8.93 13.43
N ALA A 46 1.97 8.30 13.80
CA ALA A 46 1.80 7.66 15.10
C ALA A 46 2.81 6.53 15.38
N SER A 47 3.41 5.97 14.33
CA SER A 47 4.50 4.97 14.48
C SER A 47 5.82 5.55 14.94
N PHE A 48 6.06 6.86 14.80
CA PHE A 48 7.38 7.49 15.01
C PHE A 48 7.36 8.62 16.03
N ASP A 49 6.27 9.39 16.10
CA ASP A 49 6.16 10.45 17.10
C ASP A 49 6.04 9.81 18.49
N ARG A 50 6.84 10.30 19.42
CA ARG A 50 6.82 9.82 20.81
C ARG A 50 5.63 10.36 21.61
N ARG A 51 5.03 11.45 21.14
CA ARG A 51 3.84 12.05 21.74
C ARG A 51 2.62 11.24 21.32
N SER A 52 1.68 11.09 22.24
CA SER A 52 0.37 10.53 21.94
C SER A 52 -0.44 11.48 21.05
N PHE A 53 -1.48 10.94 20.40
CA PHE A 53 -2.42 11.76 19.66
C PHE A 53 -3.03 12.89 20.50
N ASP A 54 -3.34 12.62 21.76
CA ASP A 54 -3.92 13.60 22.66
C ASP A 54 -2.96 14.76 22.97
N GLU A 55 -1.67 14.48 23.17
CA GLU A 55 -0.65 15.49 23.38
C GLU A 55 -0.51 16.39 22.15
N ILE A 56 -0.42 15.79 20.96
CA ILE A 56 -0.40 16.52 19.69
C ILE A 56 -1.68 17.35 19.49
N PHE A 57 -2.84 16.74 19.73
CA PHE A 57 -4.12 17.42 19.56
C PHE A 57 -4.26 18.63 20.50
N ASN A 58 -3.87 18.49 21.77
CA ASN A 58 -3.93 19.57 22.74
C ASN A 58 -2.90 20.68 22.49
N GLU A 59 -1.71 20.31 21.99
CA GLU A 59 -0.66 21.27 21.63
C GLU A 59 -1.08 22.14 20.44
N TYR A 60 -1.59 21.51 19.38
CA TYR A 60 -1.90 22.21 18.12
C TYR A 60 -3.37 22.62 17.97
N THR A 61 -4.26 22.13 18.80
CA THR A 61 -5.72 22.42 18.78
C THR A 61 -6.31 22.45 17.37
N PRO A 62 -6.20 21.37 16.57
CA PRO A 62 -6.55 21.37 15.15
C PRO A 62 -8.05 21.62 14.92
N ASP A 63 -8.38 22.37 13.87
CA ASP A 63 -9.77 22.59 13.42
C ASP A 63 -10.29 21.40 12.64
N ALA A 64 -9.39 20.66 11.99
CA ALA A 64 -9.72 19.41 11.32
C ALA A 64 -8.61 18.37 11.50
N VAL A 65 -9.04 17.09 11.49
CA VAL A 65 -8.18 15.90 11.52
C VAL A 65 -8.50 15.04 10.30
N ALA A 66 -7.52 14.82 9.42
CA ALA A 66 -7.64 13.92 8.28
C ALA A 66 -6.80 12.67 8.52
N VAL A 67 -7.42 11.49 8.39
CA VAL A 67 -6.79 10.19 8.67
C VAL A 67 -6.77 9.34 7.42
N THR A 68 -5.61 8.78 7.05
CA THR A 68 -5.47 7.80 5.97
C THR A 68 -5.03 6.45 6.51
N GLY A 69 -5.31 5.36 5.78
CA GLY A 69 -4.83 4.04 6.19
C GLY A 69 -5.34 2.91 5.30
N TYR A 70 -4.89 1.70 5.65
CA TYR A 70 -5.24 0.46 4.99
C TYR A 70 -6.36 -0.29 5.73
N ILE A 71 -6.86 -1.36 5.14
CA ILE A 71 -7.92 -2.19 5.72
C ILE A 71 -7.61 -2.66 7.16
N THR A 72 -6.37 -3.00 7.45
CA THR A 72 -5.93 -3.42 8.79
C THR A 72 -6.02 -2.31 9.83
N GLN A 73 -6.04 -1.05 9.41
CA GLN A 73 -6.08 0.14 10.26
C GLN A 73 -7.49 0.74 10.41
N GLU A 74 -8.54 0.10 9.87
CA GLU A 74 -9.92 0.62 9.91
C GLU A 74 -10.35 1.09 11.30
N LYS A 75 -10.13 0.25 12.34
CA LYS A 75 -10.51 0.58 13.72
C LYS A 75 -9.70 1.74 14.28
N LEU A 76 -8.41 1.83 13.94
CA LEU A 76 -7.55 2.93 14.36
C LEU A 76 -7.99 4.24 13.71
N MET A 77 -8.30 4.21 12.41
CA MET A 77 -8.80 5.40 11.70
C MET A 77 -10.08 5.93 12.36
N LEU A 78 -11.03 5.06 12.68
CA LEU A 78 -12.25 5.43 13.41
C LEU A 78 -11.95 5.90 14.85
N SER A 79 -10.98 5.30 15.53
CA SER A 79 -10.60 5.71 16.90
C SER A 79 -10.04 7.12 16.93
N TYR A 80 -9.20 7.50 15.95
CA TYR A 80 -8.69 8.87 15.81
C TYR A 80 -9.81 9.88 15.55
N ALA A 81 -10.76 9.56 14.67
CA ALA A 81 -11.91 10.43 14.43
C ALA A 81 -12.77 10.62 15.69
N ARG A 82 -13.10 9.52 16.39
CA ARG A 82 -13.85 9.55 17.66
C ARG A 82 -13.11 10.33 18.73
N ARG A 83 -11.79 10.14 18.84
CA ARG A 83 -10.98 10.85 19.82
C ARG A 83 -10.91 12.35 19.54
N ALA A 84 -10.74 12.75 18.28
CA ALA A 84 -10.78 14.16 17.87
C ALA A 84 -12.12 14.83 18.25
N LYS A 85 -13.25 14.16 17.98
CA LYS A 85 -14.58 14.65 18.38
C LYS A 85 -14.77 14.69 19.88
N ALA A 86 -14.20 13.76 20.64
CA ALA A 86 -14.27 13.76 22.10
C ALA A 86 -13.47 14.92 22.72
N LEU A 87 -12.30 15.23 22.15
CA LEU A 87 -11.47 16.37 22.61
C LEU A 87 -12.05 17.71 22.18
N ARG A 88 -12.62 17.80 20.99
CA ARG A 88 -13.24 19.01 20.45
C ARG A 88 -14.43 18.65 19.56
N PRO A 89 -15.68 18.74 20.06
CA PRO A 89 -16.87 18.34 19.30
C PRO A 89 -17.02 19.03 17.94
N GLY A 90 -16.54 20.27 17.79
CA GLY A 90 -16.53 21.03 16.55
C GLY A 90 -15.39 20.67 15.59
N CYS A 91 -14.45 19.80 15.95
CA CYS A 91 -13.37 19.41 15.05
C CYS A 91 -13.92 18.64 13.83
N VAL A 92 -13.54 19.07 12.62
CA VAL A 92 -13.90 18.36 11.39
C VAL A 92 -13.03 17.10 11.25
N THR A 93 -13.64 15.97 10.94
CA THR A 93 -12.92 14.69 10.79
C THR A 93 -13.09 14.15 9.39
N ILE A 94 -11.99 13.85 8.72
CA ILE A 94 -11.96 13.38 7.33
C ILE A 94 -11.25 12.04 7.28
N ILE A 95 -11.85 11.07 6.60
CA ILE A 95 -11.23 9.75 6.37
C ILE A 95 -10.96 9.59 4.88
N GLY A 96 -9.77 9.09 4.54
CA GLY A 96 -9.35 8.78 3.17
C GLY A 96 -8.50 7.53 3.09
N GLY A 97 -7.87 7.31 1.94
CA GLY A 97 -7.02 6.15 1.66
C GLY A 97 -7.74 5.04 0.90
N SER A 98 -6.98 4.06 0.42
CA SER A 98 -7.48 3.00 -0.47
C SER A 98 -8.65 2.19 0.11
N HIS A 99 -8.62 1.93 1.43
CA HIS A 99 -9.72 1.20 2.06
C HIS A 99 -11.02 2.01 2.11
N ALA A 100 -10.93 3.30 2.43
CA ALA A 100 -12.09 4.20 2.44
C ALA A 100 -12.64 4.45 1.01
N GLN A 101 -11.75 4.46 0.00
CA GLN A 101 -12.14 4.58 -1.40
C GLN A 101 -13.02 3.42 -1.84
N LEU A 102 -12.65 2.19 -1.48
CA LEU A 102 -13.33 0.97 -1.90
C LEU A 102 -14.53 0.61 -1.01
N ASN A 103 -14.46 0.91 0.28
CA ASN A 103 -15.42 0.46 1.29
C ASN A 103 -15.85 1.60 2.23
N PRO A 104 -16.40 2.71 1.72
CA PRO A 104 -16.74 3.88 2.54
C PRO A 104 -17.76 3.58 3.63
N GLU A 105 -18.65 2.59 3.41
CA GLU A 105 -19.68 2.19 4.37
C GLU A 105 -19.09 1.71 5.71
N ARG A 106 -17.85 1.23 5.70
CA ARG A 106 -17.12 0.82 6.90
C ARG A 106 -16.79 1.99 7.83
N PHE A 107 -16.87 3.21 7.30
CA PHE A 107 -16.55 4.45 8.01
C PHE A 107 -17.78 5.32 8.29
N PHE A 108 -18.99 4.81 8.09
CA PHE A 108 -20.23 5.51 8.41
C PHE A 108 -20.41 5.54 9.94
N ASP A 109 -19.82 6.53 10.56
CA ASP A 109 -19.74 6.71 12.01
C ASP A 109 -20.08 8.17 12.36
N PRO A 110 -20.83 8.42 13.45
CA PRO A 110 -21.17 9.79 13.88
C PRO A 110 -19.96 10.70 14.14
N ALA A 111 -18.80 10.12 14.43
CA ALA A 111 -17.58 10.87 14.64
C ALA A 111 -16.86 11.25 13.31
N VAL A 112 -17.32 10.77 12.16
CA VAL A 112 -16.74 11.08 10.86
C VAL A 112 -17.57 12.15 10.17
N SER A 113 -16.94 13.28 9.81
CA SER A 113 -17.60 14.35 9.08
C SER A 113 -17.64 14.08 7.58
N TYR A 114 -16.52 13.60 7.03
CA TYR A 114 -16.35 13.37 5.59
C TYR A 114 -15.54 12.12 5.29
N ILE A 115 -15.85 11.46 4.17
CA ILE A 115 -15.02 10.37 3.63
C ILE A 115 -14.65 10.73 2.19
N CYS A 116 -13.35 10.82 1.89
CA CYS A 116 -12.83 11.08 0.54
C CYS A 116 -12.53 9.75 -0.15
N ARG A 117 -13.28 9.44 -1.22
CA ARG A 117 -13.25 8.16 -1.95
C ARG A 117 -12.46 8.21 -3.25
N SER A 118 -11.66 9.24 -3.49
CA SER A 118 -10.94 9.36 -4.77
C SER A 118 -9.48 9.74 -4.57
N ASP A 119 -8.68 9.57 -5.61
CA ASP A 119 -7.31 10.08 -5.67
C ASP A 119 -7.27 11.63 -5.74
N ASN A 120 -8.43 12.28 -5.87
CA ASN A 120 -8.57 13.72 -5.89
C ASN A 120 -8.34 14.33 -4.50
N ILE A 121 -7.12 14.72 -4.20
CA ILE A 121 -6.75 15.38 -2.93
C ILE A 121 -7.51 16.69 -2.72
N TYR A 122 -7.96 17.37 -3.79
CA TYR A 122 -8.72 18.62 -3.70
C TYR A 122 -10.12 18.43 -3.12
N ALA A 123 -10.65 17.21 -3.09
CA ALA A 123 -11.90 16.92 -2.37
C ALA A 123 -11.77 17.24 -0.86
N VAL A 124 -10.58 17.07 -0.28
CA VAL A 124 -10.27 17.48 1.10
C VAL A 124 -10.37 19.01 1.23
N ALA A 125 -9.76 19.76 0.31
CA ALA A 125 -9.83 21.22 0.32
C ALA A 125 -11.26 21.74 0.17
N GLU A 126 -12.05 21.14 -0.75
CA GLU A 126 -13.44 21.53 -0.96
C GLU A 126 -14.31 21.22 0.27
N ALA A 127 -14.09 20.10 0.96
CA ALA A 127 -14.76 19.79 2.22
C ALA A 127 -14.41 20.84 3.31
N LEU A 128 -13.13 21.21 3.42
CA LEU A 128 -12.67 22.26 4.36
C LEU A 128 -13.21 23.66 4.01
N LYS A 129 -13.37 23.98 2.73
CA LYS A 129 -14.04 25.22 2.27
C LYS A 129 -15.53 25.25 2.68
N ALA A 130 -16.22 24.10 2.56
CA ALA A 130 -17.61 23.99 2.98
C ALA A 130 -17.80 24.23 4.49
N GLU A 131 -16.79 23.89 5.30
CA GLU A 131 -16.74 24.14 6.74
C GLU A 131 -16.18 25.55 7.11
N GLY A 132 -15.82 26.37 6.12
CA GLY A 132 -15.25 27.69 6.35
C GLY A 132 -13.81 27.67 6.90
N LEU A 133 -13.13 26.52 6.86
CA LEU A 133 -11.74 26.37 7.33
C LEU A 133 -10.70 26.79 6.28
N ILE A 134 -11.11 26.86 5.02
CA ILE A 134 -10.37 27.50 3.94
C ILE A 134 -11.20 28.70 3.47
N PRO A 135 -10.67 29.91 3.50
CA PRO A 135 -11.43 31.08 3.04
C PRO A 135 -11.77 30.97 1.55
N PRO A 136 -12.95 31.42 1.14
CA PRO A 136 -13.34 31.41 -0.26
C PRO A 136 -12.45 32.36 -1.07
N GLU A 137 -11.98 31.90 -2.22
CA GLU A 137 -11.26 32.75 -3.16
C GLU A 137 -12.23 33.75 -3.81
N ASN A 138 -11.85 35.03 -3.82
CA ASN A 138 -12.55 36.11 -4.55
C ASN A 138 -14.06 36.25 -4.27
N GLY A 139 -14.53 35.96 -3.04
CA GLY A 139 -15.95 36.13 -2.68
C GLY A 139 -16.87 35.03 -3.21
N PHE A 140 -16.34 33.91 -3.73
CA PHE A 140 -17.14 32.75 -4.12
C PHE A 140 -17.78 32.09 -2.90
N CYS A 141 -19.04 31.67 -3.07
CA CYS A 141 -19.77 30.90 -2.06
C CYS A 141 -19.09 29.53 -1.86
N PRO A 142 -19.05 28.98 -0.62
CA PRO A 142 -18.53 27.64 -0.37
C PRO A 142 -19.18 26.60 -1.31
N PRO A 143 -18.44 25.59 -1.77
CA PRO A 143 -18.98 24.59 -2.66
C PRO A 143 -20.12 23.81 -1.99
N LYS A 144 -21.16 23.49 -2.74
CA LYS A 144 -22.17 22.56 -2.24
C LYS A 144 -21.56 21.17 -2.12
N LEU A 145 -21.73 20.50 -0.99
CA LEU A 145 -21.19 19.16 -0.76
C LEU A 145 -21.56 18.16 -1.87
N SER A 146 -22.79 18.29 -2.43
CA SER A 146 -23.30 17.39 -3.47
C SER A 146 -22.57 17.42 -4.82
N VAL A 147 -21.65 18.39 -5.04
CA VAL A 147 -20.89 18.47 -6.29
C VAL A 147 -19.42 18.05 -6.14
N ILE A 148 -18.96 17.76 -4.91
CA ILE A 148 -17.57 17.39 -4.63
C ILE A 148 -17.36 15.92 -5.01
N ASP A 149 -16.48 15.67 -5.97
CA ASP A 149 -16.19 14.33 -6.49
C ASP A 149 -15.80 13.33 -5.39
N GLY A 150 -16.50 12.19 -5.34
CA GLY A 150 -16.18 11.08 -4.45
C GLY A 150 -16.34 11.38 -2.95
N LEU A 151 -16.94 12.50 -2.57
CA LEU A 151 -17.18 12.82 -1.17
C LEU A 151 -18.37 12.02 -0.62
N CYS A 152 -18.23 11.44 0.58
CA CYS A 152 -19.36 10.98 1.36
C CYS A 152 -19.50 11.87 2.60
N TYR A 153 -20.77 12.16 2.97
CA TYR A 153 -21.10 13.01 4.11
C TYR A 153 -22.46 12.63 4.71
N PRO A 154 -22.69 12.92 6.01
CA PRO A 154 -23.98 12.70 6.65
C PRO A 154 -25.05 13.62 6.07
N GLU A 155 -26.21 13.08 5.71
CA GLU A 155 -27.37 13.84 5.21
C GLU A 155 -28.67 13.13 5.60
N ASN A 156 -29.65 13.89 6.13
CA ASN A 156 -31.00 13.40 6.46
C ASN A 156 -31.05 12.11 7.30
N GLY A 157 -30.14 11.97 8.27
CA GLY A 157 -30.04 10.80 9.15
C GLY A 157 -29.38 9.57 8.52
N GLY A 158 -28.84 9.68 7.33
CA GLY A 158 -28.05 8.67 6.62
C GLY A 158 -26.73 9.22 6.10
N TRP A 159 -26.19 8.57 5.08
CA TRP A 159 -24.98 8.99 4.38
C TRP A 159 -25.25 9.20 2.90
N HIS A 160 -24.87 10.36 2.39
CA HIS A 160 -24.86 10.64 0.97
C HIS A 160 -23.50 10.25 0.37
N LYS A 161 -23.52 9.64 -0.82
CA LYS A 161 -22.29 9.27 -1.56
C LYS A 161 -22.32 9.94 -2.93
N ASN A 162 -21.44 10.90 -3.14
CA ASN A 162 -21.29 11.53 -4.45
C ASN A 162 -20.68 10.54 -5.46
N PRO A 163 -21.02 10.63 -6.74
CA PRO A 163 -20.34 9.91 -7.79
C PRO A 163 -18.82 10.27 -7.81
N MET A 164 -18.01 9.31 -8.21
CA MET A 164 -16.57 9.53 -8.41
C MET A 164 -16.28 9.73 -9.89
N LYS A 165 -15.27 10.54 -10.19
CA LYS A 165 -14.65 10.67 -11.51
C LYS A 165 -13.19 10.31 -11.44
N PRO A 166 -12.59 9.79 -12.54
CA PRO A 166 -11.16 9.62 -12.62
C PRO A 166 -10.42 10.94 -12.37
N PHE A 167 -9.42 10.91 -11.51
CA PHE A 167 -8.62 12.07 -11.20
C PHE A 167 -7.42 12.18 -12.17
N ASP A 168 -7.18 13.37 -12.67
CA ASP A 168 -6.00 13.68 -13.47
C ASP A 168 -4.79 13.91 -12.53
N LEU A 169 -3.89 12.93 -12.48
CA LEU A 169 -2.70 12.98 -11.63
C LEU A 169 -1.75 14.14 -11.95
N ASN A 170 -1.87 14.77 -13.10
CA ASN A 170 -1.09 15.96 -13.45
C ASN A 170 -1.46 17.20 -12.64
N LYS A 171 -2.56 17.13 -11.90
CA LYS A 171 -2.97 18.16 -10.94
C LYS A 171 -2.32 18.01 -9.57
N LEU A 172 -1.61 16.90 -9.30
CA LEU A 172 -0.88 16.76 -8.05
C LEU A 172 0.25 17.79 -7.96
N PRO A 173 0.39 18.50 -6.83
CA PRO A 173 1.54 19.37 -6.57
C PRO A 173 2.80 18.53 -6.37
N ILE A 174 3.96 19.16 -6.28
CA ILE A 174 5.15 18.52 -5.71
C ILE A 174 4.89 18.32 -4.21
N PRO A 175 5.04 17.10 -3.65
CA PRO A 175 4.69 16.83 -2.26
C PRO A 175 5.59 17.57 -1.27
N ASP A 176 5.02 18.01 -0.14
CA ASP A 176 5.78 18.61 0.96
C ASP A 176 6.43 17.51 1.80
N ARG A 177 7.69 17.20 1.52
CA ARG A 177 8.46 16.12 2.15
C ARG A 177 9.13 16.52 3.47
N SER A 178 8.58 17.47 4.19
CA SER A 178 9.12 17.87 5.51
C SER A 178 9.03 16.73 6.53
N ALA A 179 7.97 15.89 6.47
CA ALA A 179 7.86 14.68 7.29
C ALA A 179 8.93 13.65 6.89
N PHE A 180 9.17 13.45 5.60
CA PHE A 180 10.26 12.59 5.13
C PHE A 180 11.61 13.03 5.71
N SER A 181 11.95 14.30 5.64
CA SER A 181 13.21 14.82 6.17
C SER A 181 13.39 14.58 7.66
N THR A 182 12.28 14.54 8.42
CA THR A 182 12.30 14.27 9.87
C THR A 182 12.51 12.79 10.19
N TYR A 183 11.90 11.90 9.43
CA TYR A 183 11.82 10.46 9.74
C TYR A 183 12.53 9.56 8.72
N GLN A 184 13.35 10.10 7.80
CA GLN A 184 13.96 9.38 6.69
C GLN A 184 14.69 8.09 7.09
N ASP A 185 15.36 8.07 8.25
CA ASP A 185 16.12 6.90 8.74
C ASP A 185 15.20 5.72 9.11
N HIS A 186 13.90 5.96 9.26
CA HIS A 186 12.89 4.96 9.52
C HIS A 186 12.27 4.39 8.24
N TYR A 187 12.34 5.11 7.10
CA TYR A 187 11.74 4.65 5.85
C TYR A 187 12.66 3.67 5.14
N ARG A 188 12.11 2.51 4.84
CA ARG A 188 12.87 1.42 4.22
C ARG A 188 12.03 0.50 3.37
N TYR A 189 12.69 -0.11 2.41
CA TYR A 189 12.17 -1.24 1.67
C TYR A 189 13.18 -2.38 1.75
N LEU A 190 12.87 -3.42 2.55
CA LEU A 190 13.76 -4.52 2.91
C LEU A 190 15.10 -3.98 3.47
N ASP A 191 16.21 -4.30 2.80
CA ASP A 191 17.58 -3.86 3.15
C ASP A 191 17.95 -2.48 2.60
N VAL A 192 17.06 -1.85 1.84
CA VAL A 192 17.28 -0.50 1.27
C VAL A 192 16.71 0.57 2.19
N SER A 193 17.55 1.51 2.63
CA SER A 193 17.16 2.65 3.48
C SER A 193 18.18 3.79 3.33
N PRO A 194 17.77 5.07 3.37
CA PRO A 194 16.39 5.54 3.30
C PRO A 194 15.77 5.34 1.92
N VAL A 195 14.43 5.25 1.85
CA VAL A 195 13.68 5.12 0.59
C VAL A 195 12.55 6.15 0.56
N ALA A 196 12.50 6.95 -0.49
CA ALA A 196 11.38 7.84 -0.77
C ALA A 196 10.41 7.19 -1.78
N LEU A 197 9.14 7.57 -1.71
CA LEU A 197 8.12 7.15 -2.66
C LEU A 197 8.01 8.10 -3.84
N LEU A 198 7.64 7.58 -5.01
CA LEU A 198 7.29 8.34 -6.19
C LEU A 198 6.05 7.72 -6.83
N LYS A 199 4.99 8.49 -7.03
CA LYS A 199 3.78 8.04 -7.73
C LYS A 199 3.82 8.54 -9.16
N THR A 200 3.84 7.62 -10.15
CA THR A 200 3.87 7.97 -11.58
C THR A 200 2.57 7.61 -12.31
N SER A 201 1.76 6.72 -11.71
CA SER A 201 0.45 6.33 -12.23
C SER A 201 -0.53 6.00 -11.10
N SER A 202 -1.80 5.85 -11.43
CA SER A 202 -2.84 5.34 -10.53
C SER A 202 -3.69 4.31 -11.24
N SER A 203 -4.24 3.37 -10.46
CA SER A 203 -4.91 2.17 -10.93
C SER A 203 -3.93 1.24 -11.68
N CYS A 204 -4.45 0.13 -12.20
CA CYS A 204 -3.68 -0.86 -12.93
C CYS A 204 -4.38 -1.23 -14.23
N PRO A 205 -3.68 -1.32 -15.38
CA PRO A 205 -4.30 -1.66 -16.66
C PRO A 205 -4.75 -3.13 -16.75
N TYR A 206 -4.37 -3.96 -15.80
CA TYR A 206 -4.65 -5.39 -15.78
C TYR A 206 -5.88 -5.75 -14.94
N HIS A 207 -6.41 -6.98 -15.13
CA HIS A 207 -7.69 -7.43 -14.56
C HIS A 207 -7.54 -8.68 -13.67
N CYS A 208 -6.50 -8.73 -12.83
CA CYS A 208 -6.32 -9.85 -11.91
C CYS A 208 -7.47 -9.92 -10.91
N ALA A 209 -8.13 -11.08 -10.80
CA ALA A 209 -9.38 -11.24 -10.05
C ALA A 209 -9.25 -10.98 -8.53
N PHE A 210 -8.05 -11.13 -7.98
CA PHE A 210 -7.76 -10.93 -6.55
C PHE A 210 -7.33 -9.50 -6.19
N CYS A 211 -6.96 -8.66 -7.18
CA CYS A 211 -6.27 -7.41 -6.94
C CYS A 211 -7.24 -6.22 -6.92
N TYR A 212 -7.12 -5.37 -5.92
CA TYR A 212 -7.91 -4.15 -5.80
C TYR A 212 -7.32 -2.95 -6.56
N GLY A 213 -6.03 -3.00 -6.94
CA GLY A 213 -5.34 -1.87 -7.61
C GLY A 213 -6.08 -1.34 -8.83
N ARG A 214 -6.75 -2.25 -9.59
CA ARG A 214 -7.58 -1.85 -10.71
C ARG A 214 -8.81 -1.02 -10.31
N GLU A 215 -9.39 -1.26 -9.14
CA GLU A 215 -10.63 -0.60 -8.71
C GLU A 215 -10.38 0.84 -8.22
N LEU A 216 -9.13 1.19 -7.99
CA LEU A 216 -8.73 2.54 -7.64
C LEU A 216 -8.97 3.50 -8.82
N ASN A 217 -9.09 4.79 -8.53
CA ASN A 217 -9.32 5.82 -9.53
C ASN A 217 -10.49 5.49 -10.49
N CYS A 218 -11.59 4.98 -9.95
CA CYS A 218 -12.78 4.56 -10.72
C CYS A 218 -12.47 3.49 -11.79
N GLY A 219 -11.48 2.62 -11.56
CA GLY A 219 -11.06 1.62 -12.52
C GLY A 219 -10.35 2.19 -13.76
N THR A 220 -9.96 3.45 -13.71
CA THR A 220 -9.31 4.14 -14.82
C THR A 220 -7.82 4.27 -14.58
N TYR A 221 -7.04 3.55 -15.39
CA TYR A 221 -5.58 3.71 -15.39
C TYR A 221 -5.21 5.08 -15.95
N CYS A 222 -4.42 5.84 -15.21
CA CYS A 222 -3.91 7.13 -15.66
C CYS A 222 -2.44 7.31 -15.25
N GLN A 223 -1.72 8.08 -16.06
CA GLN A 223 -0.29 8.35 -15.89
C GLN A 223 -0.06 9.84 -15.71
N ARG A 224 0.95 10.20 -14.93
CA ARG A 224 1.46 11.59 -14.82
C ARG A 224 2.39 11.90 -15.99
N ASP A 225 2.50 13.17 -16.34
CA ASP A 225 3.48 13.66 -17.30
C ASP A 225 4.89 13.41 -16.78
N LEU A 226 5.75 12.92 -17.67
CA LEU A 226 7.12 12.55 -17.30
C LEU A 226 7.94 13.76 -16.85
N GLU A 227 7.76 14.94 -17.43
CA GLU A 227 8.46 16.15 -16.98
C GLU A 227 8.12 16.48 -15.52
N LYS A 228 6.85 16.41 -15.13
CA LYS A 228 6.44 16.62 -13.73
C LYS A 228 7.02 15.58 -12.77
N ILE A 229 7.16 14.34 -13.24
CA ILE A 229 7.79 13.27 -12.46
C ILE A 229 9.28 13.56 -12.28
N ILE A 230 9.96 14.02 -13.31
CA ILE A 230 11.38 14.38 -13.27
C ILE A 230 11.60 15.59 -12.35
N GLU A 231 10.76 16.63 -12.46
CA GLU A 231 10.79 17.77 -11.54
C GLU A 231 10.64 17.34 -10.08
N GLU A 232 9.71 16.42 -9.78
CA GLU A 232 9.57 15.87 -8.44
C GLU A 232 10.81 15.07 -8.01
N LEU A 233 11.37 14.22 -8.89
CA LEU A 233 12.58 13.43 -8.62
C LEU A 233 13.79 14.31 -8.26
N GLU A 234 13.92 15.47 -8.86
CA GLU A 234 14.99 16.44 -8.59
C GLU A 234 14.89 17.00 -7.17
N THR A 235 13.67 17.07 -6.60
CA THR A 235 13.45 17.56 -5.23
C THR A 235 13.70 16.50 -4.15
N ILE A 236 13.73 15.22 -4.49
CA ILE A 236 13.87 14.12 -3.51
C ILE A 236 15.31 14.04 -3.02
N PRO A 237 15.59 14.22 -1.72
CA PRO A 237 16.95 14.30 -1.21
C PRO A 237 17.68 12.96 -1.11
N CYS A 238 16.94 11.82 -1.10
CA CYS A 238 17.56 10.50 -0.96
C CYS A 238 17.88 9.84 -2.30
N GLY A 239 18.82 8.88 -2.28
CA GLY A 239 19.28 8.16 -3.47
C GLY A 239 18.41 6.98 -3.90
N ASN A 240 17.50 6.51 -3.03
CA ASN A 240 16.68 5.33 -3.31
C ASN A 240 15.21 5.74 -3.45
N ILE A 241 14.59 5.31 -4.54
CA ILE A 241 13.22 5.65 -4.90
C ILE A 241 12.41 4.37 -5.10
N GLN A 242 11.32 4.23 -4.35
CA GLN A 242 10.30 3.23 -4.66
C GLN A 242 9.20 3.89 -5.49
N ILE A 243 9.03 3.42 -6.71
CA ILE A 243 7.89 3.79 -7.54
C ILE A 243 6.67 3.05 -6.99
N ALA A 244 5.69 3.82 -6.47
CA ALA A 244 4.53 3.31 -5.73
C ALA A 244 3.35 2.93 -6.63
N ASP A 245 3.59 2.78 -7.92
CA ASP A 245 2.59 2.37 -8.90
C ASP A 245 2.21 0.89 -8.71
N ASP A 246 0.96 0.51 -8.97
CA ASP A 246 0.53 -0.90 -8.94
C ASP A 246 1.22 -1.75 -10.01
N ASP A 247 1.58 -1.16 -11.15
CA ASP A 247 2.46 -1.73 -12.17
C ASP A 247 3.15 -0.60 -12.95
N PHE A 248 4.46 -0.51 -12.81
CA PHE A 248 5.26 0.50 -13.52
C PHE A 248 5.70 0.02 -14.91
N LEU A 249 5.92 -1.31 -15.07
CA LEU A 249 6.44 -1.90 -16.30
C LEU A 249 5.30 -2.28 -17.26
N TYR A 250 4.67 -1.26 -17.85
CA TYR A 250 3.53 -1.45 -18.75
C TYR A 250 3.75 -0.85 -20.15
N ASP A 251 4.21 0.40 -20.23
CA ASP A 251 4.28 1.19 -21.46
C ASP A 251 5.73 1.35 -21.93
N VAL A 252 6.13 0.58 -22.95
CA VAL A 252 7.51 0.58 -23.46
C VAL A 252 7.99 1.96 -23.96
N PRO A 253 7.22 2.71 -24.78
CA PRO A 253 7.59 4.07 -25.16
C PRO A 253 7.84 4.99 -23.96
N ARG A 254 6.94 4.97 -22.99
CA ARG A 254 7.04 5.78 -21.77
C ARG A 254 8.28 5.42 -20.94
N LEU A 255 8.59 4.14 -20.78
CA LEU A 255 9.77 3.69 -20.04
C LEU A 255 11.07 4.14 -20.72
N LYS A 256 11.14 4.09 -22.05
CA LYS A 256 12.27 4.58 -22.80
C LYS A 256 12.44 6.09 -22.65
N GLU A 257 11.35 6.83 -22.70
CA GLU A 257 11.35 8.28 -22.51
C GLU A 257 11.76 8.67 -21.09
N PHE A 258 11.23 7.97 -20.07
CA PHE A 258 11.65 8.16 -18.68
C PHE A 258 13.17 7.98 -18.50
N MET A 259 13.73 6.90 -19.04
CA MET A 259 15.17 6.66 -18.98
C MET A 259 15.98 7.69 -19.79
N ARG A 260 15.43 8.23 -20.88
CA ARG A 260 16.05 9.31 -21.65
C ARG A 260 16.15 10.58 -20.78
N LEU A 261 15.05 10.96 -20.14
CA LEU A 261 14.98 12.12 -19.25
C LEU A 261 15.90 11.98 -18.03
N LEU A 262 15.97 10.81 -17.41
CA LEU A 262 16.93 10.56 -16.32
C LEU A 262 18.37 10.83 -16.74
N ARG A 263 18.76 10.40 -17.97
CA ARG A 263 20.12 10.65 -18.49
C ARG A 263 20.35 12.12 -18.79
N GLU A 264 19.39 12.80 -19.44
CA GLU A 264 19.49 14.22 -19.78
C GLU A 264 19.62 15.13 -18.57
N ARG A 265 18.83 14.83 -17.50
CA ARG A 265 18.88 15.56 -16.22
C ARG A 265 19.98 15.06 -15.29
N ASN A 266 20.82 14.09 -15.73
CA ASN A 266 21.88 13.47 -14.92
C ASN A 266 21.38 12.96 -13.54
N ILE A 267 20.15 12.43 -13.50
CA ILE A 267 19.54 11.87 -12.30
C ILE A 267 20.08 10.46 -12.08
N LYS A 268 20.81 10.27 -10.98
CA LYS A 268 21.40 8.97 -10.57
C LYS A 268 20.78 8.51 -9.29
N LYS A 269 19.79 7.62 -9.37
CA LYS A 269 19.09 7.06 -8.23
C LYS A 269 18.96 5.54 -8.36
N THR A 270 18.73 4.87 -7.26
CA THR A 270 18.34 3.45 -7.22
C THR A 270 16.82 3.36 -7.26
N PHE A 271 16.27 2.65 -8.23
CA PHE A 271 14.84 2.48 -8.38
C PHE A 271 14.37 1.10 -7.94
N ILE A 272 13.24 1.09 -7.25
CA ILE A 272 12.46 -0.08 -6.84
C ILE A 272 11.08 0.08 -7.48
N CYS A 273 10.57 -0.94 -8.19
CA CYS A 273 9.25 -0.85 -8.82
C CYS A 273 8.53 -2.19 -8.86
N TYR A 274 7.22 -2.17 -9.16
CA TYR A 274 6.45 -3.34 -9.51
C TYR A 274 6.46 -3.60 -11.00
N GLY A 275 6.41 -4.88 -11.38
CA GLY A 275 6.31 -5.30 -12.77
C GLY A 275 5.77 -6.71 -12.91
N ARG A 276 5.22 -7.04 -14.07
CA ARG A 276 4.63 -8.35 -14.37
C ARG A 276 5.60 -9.27 -15.07
N SER A 277 5.51 -10.56 -14.78
CA SER A 277 6.37 -11.59 -15.39
C SER A 277 6.17 -11.73 -16.91
N ASP A 278 4.93 -11.58 -17.41
CA ASP A 278 4.62 -11.63 -18.83
C ASP A 278 5.26 -10.47 -19.61
N PHE A 279 5.26 -9.25 -19.04
CA PHE A 279 5.96 -8.10 -19.62
C PHE A 279 7.48 -8.29 -19.61
N ILE A 280 8.05 -8.61 -18.46
CA ILE A 280 9.51 -8.73 -18.29
C ILE A 280 10.07 -9.81 -19.21
N ALA A 281 9.40 -10.97 -19.30
CA ALA A 281 9.86 -12.13 -20.05
C ALA A 281 10.05 -11.87 -21.57
N VAL A 282 9.43 -10.84 -22.13
CA VAL A 282 9.45 -10.58 -23.58
C VAL A 282 10.22 -9.31 -23.96
N HIS A 283 10.65 -8.47 -23.01
CA HIS A 283 11.31 -7.20 -23.28
C HIS A 283 12.76 -7.13 -22.77
N GLU A 284 13.59 -8.09 -23.19
CA GLU A 284 14.96 -8.24 -22.67
C GLU A 284 15.82 -6.99 -22.81
N ASP A 285 15.82 -6.33 -23.99
CA ASP A 285 16.60 -5.11 -24.19
C ASP A 285 16.16 -3.95 -23.28
N LEU A 286 14.87 -3.86 -23.01
CA LEU A 286 14.34 -2.86 -22.10
C LEU A 286 14.79 -3.13 -20.66
N ILE A 287 14.77 -4.39 -20.22
CA ILE A 287 15.24 -4.78 -18.88
C ILE A 287 16.72 -4.46 -18.71
N ARG A 288 17.55 -4.68 -19.73
CA ARG A 288 18.95 -4.25 -19.74
C ARG A 288 19.09 -2.74 -19.56
N GLN A 289 18.33 -1.94 -20.33
CA GLN A 289 18.35 -0.47 -20.23
C GLN A 289 17.86 0.02 -18.85
N LEU A 290 16.85 -0.61 -18.28
CA LEU A 290 16.38 -0.31 -16.91
C LEU A 290 17.47 -0.58 -15.87
N ALA A 291 18.21 -1.70 -15.99
CA ALA A 291 19.35 -1.98 -15.13
C ALA A 291 20.43 -0.89 -15.23
N GLU A 292 20.75 -0.43 -16.45
CA GLU A 292 21.69 0.65 -16.69
C GLU A 292 21.20 2.00 -16.13
N ALA A 293 19.88 2.23 -16.12
CA ALA A 293 19.25 3.45 -15.58
C ALA A 293 19.11 3.46 -14.04
N GLY A 294 19.51 2.39 -13.36
CA GLY A 294 19.50 2.33 -11.88
C GLY A 294 18.37 1.52 -11.27
N PHE A 295 17.55 0.79 -12.04
CA PHE A 295 16.59 -0.15 -11.50
C PHE A 295 17.31 -1.34 -10.89
N ARG A 296 17.18 -1.52 -9.57
CA ARG A 296 17.91 -2.56 -8.81
C ARG A 296 16.99 -3.60 -8.21
N TYR A 297 15.74 -3.26 -7.93
CA TYR A 297 14.76 -4.17 -7.34
C TYR A 297 13.47 -4.11 -8.15
N ILE A 298 12.98 -5.26 -8.59
CA ILE A 298 11.67 -5.38 -9.23
C ILE A 298 10.83 -6.39 -8.44
N MET A 299 9.71 -5.91 -7.92
CA MET A 299 8.69 -6.74 -7.29
C MET A 299 7.84 -7.37 -8.38
N VAL A 300 7.86 -8.71 -8.44
CA VAL A 300 7.12 -9.46 -9.46
C VAL A 300 6.13 -10.39 -8.79
N GLY A 301 4.87 -10.19 -9.07
CA GLY A 301 3.86 -11.17 -8.72
C GLY A 301 4.07 -12.46 -9.50
N LEU A 302 4.76 -13.42 -8.93
CA LEU A 302 4.87 -14.78 -9.47
C LEU A 302 3.63 -15.62 -9.14
N GLU A 303 2.95 -15.28 -8.07
CA GLU A 303 1.70 -15.77 -7.47
C GLU A 303 1.73 -17.26 -7.15
N ALA A 304 1.97 -18.13 -8.13
CA ALA A 304 1.95 -19.57 -7.94
C ALA A 304 3.07 -20.27 -8.74
N VAL A 305 3.33 -21.53 -8.36
CA VAL A 305 4.32 -22.41 -9.01
C VAL A 305 3.66 -23.45 -9.91
N SER A 306 2.35 -23.38 -10.13
CA SER A 306 1.62 -24.23 -11.07
C SER A 306 0.69 -23.40 -11.93
N ASP A 307 0.53 -23.79 -13.19
CA ASP A 307 -0.32 -23.07 -14.14
C ASP A 307 -1.80 -23.10 -13.72
N SER A 308 -2.27 -24.17 -13.07
CA SER A 308 -3.65 -24.27 -12.59
C SER A 308 -4.05 -23.22 -11.57
N PHE A 309 -3.14 -22.82 -10.67
CA PHE A 309 -3.39 -21.71 -9.76
C PHE A 309 -3.29 -20.36 -10.48
N LEU A 310 -2.32 -20.18 -11.39
CA LEU A 310 -2.18 -18.96 -12.19
C LEU A 310 -3.44 -18.68 -13.01
N ASP A 311 -4.01 -19.71 -13.64
CA ASP A 311 -5.26 -19.60 -14.40
C ASP A 311 -6.45 -19.19 -13.51
N SER A 312 -6.53 -19.76 -12.29
CA SER A 312 -7.61 -19.42 -11.35
C SER A 312 -7.57 -17.94 -10.88
N TYR A 313 -6.40 -17.31 -10.94
CA TYR A 313 -6.23 -15.87 -10.61
C TYR A 313 -6.43 -14.94 -11.83
N GLN A 314 -6.71 -15.48 -13.01
CA GLN A 314 -6.85 -14.72 -14.26
C GLN A 314 -5.64 -13.80 -14.53
N LYS A 315 -4.44 -14.28 -14.18
CA LYS A 315 -3.23 -13.44 -14.28
C LYS A 315 -2.63 -13.44 -15.69
N HIS A 316 -3.04 -14.35 -16.57
CA HIS A 316 -2.49 -14.47 -17.92
C HIS A 316 -0.96 -14.68 -17.94
N SER A 317 -0.43 -15.44 -16.98
CA SER A 317 0.97 -15.83 -16.86
C SER A 317 1.10 -17.35 -16.82
N SER A 318 2.34 -17.85 -16.90
CA SER A 318 2.64 -19.28 -16.79
C SER A 318 3.91 -19.51 -15.98
N GLN A 319 4.10 -20.74 -15.49
CA GLN A 319 5.34 -21.11 -14.82
C GLN A 319 6.57 -20.89 -15.72
N SER A 320 6.46 -21.13 -17.03
CA SER A 320 7.55 -20.92 -18.00
C SER A 320 7.93 -19.44 -18.12
N LEU A 321 6.95 -18.53 -18.15
CA LEU A 321 7.17 -17.08 -18.15
C LEU A 321 7.81 -16.62 -16.83
N ASN A 322 7.35 -17.14 -15.70
CA ASN A 322 7.95 -16.86 -14.40
C ASN A 322 9.43 -17.26 -14.36
N ILE A 323 9.78 -18.45 -14.84
CA ILE A 323 11.18 -18.92 -14.90
C ILE A 323 12.01 -18.03 -15.83
N LYS A 324 11.48 -17.64 -16.99
CA LYS A 324 12.18 -16.76 -17.92
C LYS A 324 12.45 -15.38 -17.29
N THR A 325 11.47 -14.82 -16.60
CA THR A 325 11.60 -13.56 -15.84
C THR A 325 12.67 -13.66 -14.78
N ILE A 326 12.68 -14.70 -13.95
CA ILE A 326 13.69 -14.90 -12.91
C ILE A 326 15.10 -14.89 -13.51
N ARG A 327 15.32 -15.68 -14.57
CA ARG A 327 16.61 -15.76 -15.25
C ARG A 327 17.03 -14.43 -15.86
N MET A 328 16.09 -13.69 -16.44
CA MET A 328 16.35 -12.40 -17.05
C MET A 328 16.79 -11.35 -16.03
N LEU A 329 16.07 -11.22 -14.93
CA LEU A 329 16.44 -10.29 -13.87
C LEU A 329 17.81 -10.63 -13.24
N GLN A 330 18.08 -11.95 -13.03
CA GLN A 330 19.37 -12.43 -12.56
C GLN A 330 20.50 -12.10 -13.55
N LYS A 331 20.25 -12.25 -14.87
CA LYS A 331 21.23 -11.93 -15.93
C LYS A 331 21.69 -10.47 -15.88
N TYR A 332 20.77 -9.54 -15.58
CA TYR A 332 21.05 -8.11 -15.52
C TYR A 332 21.29 -7.58 -14.10
N SER A 333 21.53 -8.46 -13.12
CA SER A 333 21.81 -8.10 -11.73
C SER A 333 20.73 -7.20 -11.11
N ILE A 334 19.48 -7.44 -11.47
CA ILE A 334 18.31 -6.84 -10.85
C ILE A 334 17.78 -7.84 -9.80
N HIS A 335 17.62 -7.39 -8.57
CA HIS A 335 17.04 -8.20 -7.51
C HIS A 335 15.55 -8.41 -7.76
N LEU A 336 15.18 -9.66 -8.01
CA LEU A 336 13.77 -10.08 -8.05
C LEU A 336 13.24 -10.18 -6.63
N VAL A 337 12.18 -9.43 -6.30
CA VAL A 337 11.34 -9.69 -5.13
C VAL A 337 10.14 -10.50 -5.59
N GLY A 338 10.20 -11.82 -5.44
CA GLY A 338 9.15 -12.74 -5.89
C GLY A 338 7.99 -12.79 -4.91
N LEU A 339 6.80 -12.41 -5.37
CA LEU A 339 5.58 -12.41 -4.56
C LEU A 339 4.74 -13.65 -4.90
N PHE A 340 4.30 -14.37 -3.86
CA PHE A 340 3.53 -15.60 -3.98
C PHE A 340 2.28 -15.57 -3.11
N ILE A 341 1.22 -16.23 -3.58
CA ILE A 341 -0.04 -16.40 -2.86
C ILE A 341 -0.13 -17.85 -2.36
N ILE A 342 -0.35 -18.02 -1.07
CA ILE A 342 -0.64 -19.30 -0.43
C ILE A 342 -2.17 -19.46 -0.41
N ASP A 343 -2.68 -20.23 -1.34
CA ASP A 343 -4.13 -20.42 -1.54
C ASP A 343 -4.75 -21.31 -0.45
N SER A 344 -6.01 -21.06 -0.13
CA SER A 344 -6.79 -21.87 0.81
C SER A 344 -6.96 -23.32 0.37
N ARG A 345 -6.79 -23.62 -0.92
CA ARG A 345 -6.84 -24.95 -1.55
C ARG A 345 -5.52 -25.70 -1.49
N PHE A 346 -4.44 -25.09 -0.95
CA PHE A 346 -3.13 -25.73 -0.91
C PHE A 346 -3.16 -27.05 -0.14
N LYS A 347 -2.52 -28.06 -0.73
CA LYS A 347 -2.14 -29.32 -0.08
C LYS A 347 -0.70 -29.23 0.41
N LYS A 348 -0.29 -30.18 1.25
CA LYS A 348 1.10 -30.27 1.74
C LYS A 348 2.11 -30.32 0.61
N GLU A 349 1.77 -30.92 -0.52
CA GLU A 349 2.64 -30.99 -1.69
C GLU A 349 2.86 -29.62 -2.35
N ASP A 350 1.85 -28.73 -2.37
CA ASP A 350 1.98 -27.40 -2.95
C ASP A 350 3.00 -26.55 -2.18
N PHE A 351 3.01 -26.63 -0.84
CA PHE A 351 4.04 -26.02 -0.01
C PHE A 351 5.45 -26.56 -0.31
N ARG A 352 5.58 -27.89 -0.53
CA ARG A 352 6.86 -28.51 -0.90
C ARG A 352 7.32 -28.06 -2.30
N ASN A 353 6.41 -28.02 -3.26
CA ASN A 353 6.68 -27.58 -4.62
C ASN A 353 7.12 -26.12 -4.66
N MET A 354 6.48 -25.26 -3.89
CA MET A 354 6.87 -23.85 -3.76
C MET A 354 8.28 -23.71 -3.18
N ARG A 355 8.59 -24.41 -2.07
CA ARG A 355 9.95 -24.41 -1.50
C ARG A 355 10.99 -24.88 -2.53
N ARG A 356 10.71 -26.01 -3.22
CA ARG A 356 11.61 -26.53 -4.25
C ARG A 356 11.82 -25.53 -5.38
N PHE A 357 10.76 -24.86 -5.84
CA PHE A 357 10.84 -23.84 -6.88
C PHE A 357 11.74 -22.69 -6.47
N ILE A 358 11.53 -22.12 -5.29
CA ILE A 358 12.31 -21.00 -4.75
C ILE A 358 13.79 -21.37 -4.64
N HIS A 359 14.11 -22.55 -4.08
CA HIS A 359 15.50 -23.04 -3.97
C HIS A 359 16.13 -23.28 -5.35
N THR A 360 15.41 -23.97 -6.26
CA THR A 360 15.91 -24.30 -7.61
C THR A 360 16.26 -23.05 -8.40
N HIS A 361 15.44 -22.00 -8.27
CA HIS A 361 15.65 -20.76 -9.01
C HIS A 361 16.41 -19.70 -8.21
N ARG A 362 16.91 -20.02 -7.00
CA ARG A 362 17.73 -19.17 -6.15
C ARG A 362 17.08 -17.79 -5.88
N ILE A 363 15.79 -17.78 -5.58
CA ILE A 363 15.06 -16.56 -5.27
C ILE A 363 15.35 -16.19 -3.82
N THR A 364 16.05 -15.09 -3.59
CA THR A 364 16.49 -14.66 -2.25
C THR A 364 15.50 -13.71 -1.58
N TYR A 365 14.85 -12.83 -2.36
CA TYR A 365 13.81 -11.94 -1.87
C TYR A 365 12.45 -12.54 -2.19
N THR A 366 11.72 -12.95 -1.17
CA THR A 366 10.40 -13.58 -1.33
C THR A 366 9.40 -13.02 -0.34
N GLY A 367 8.22 -12.63 -0.85
CA GLY A 367 7.01 -12.37 -0.08
C GLY A 367 6.01 -13.49 -0.30
N VAL A 368 5.52 -14.11 0.79
CA VAL A 368 4.47 -15.13 0.73
C VAL A 368 3.26 -14.65 1.51
N SER A 369 2.17 -14.40 0.81
CA SER A 369 0.92 -13.90 1.37
C SER A 369 -0.12 -15.02 1.41
N ILE A 370 -0.81 -15.19 2.53
CA ILE A 370 -2.00 -16.05 2.58
C ILE A 370 -3.11 -15.38 1.77
N PHE A 371 -3.77 -16.13 0.92
CA PHE A 371 -4.89 -15.62 0.11
C PHE A 371 -5.93 -14.92 1.00
N THR A 372 -6.11 -13.66 0.72
CA THR A 372 -6.99 -12.76 1.47
C THR A 372 -7.89 -12.03 0.48
N PRO A 373 -9.17 -12.42 0.33
CA PRO A 373 -10.08 -11.75 -0.57
C PRO A 373 -10.36 -10.33 -0.03
N ILE A 374 -9.99 -9.32 -0.81
CA ILE A 374 -10.14 -7.91 -0.42
C ILE A 374 -11.55 -7.42 -0.77
N PRO A 375 -12.28 -6.80 0.18
CA PRO A 375 -13.58 -6.19 -0.11
C PRO A 375 -13.49 -5.19 -1.27
N GLY A 376 -14.40 -5.31 -2.23
CA GLY A 376 -14.42 -4.53 -3.47
C GLY A 376 -13.85 -5.28 -4.69
N THR A 377 -13.21 -6.45 -4.50
CA THR A 377 -12.72 -7.28 -5.62
C THR A 377 -13.73 -8.37 -6.04
N ALA A 378 -13.57 -8.90 -7.25
CA ALA A 378 -14.41 -9.99 -7.75
C ALA A 378 -14.35 -11.23 -6.85
N LEU A 379 -13.15 -11.64 -6.42
CA LEU A 379 -12.97 -12.80 -5.55
C LEU A 379 -13.53 -12.60 -4.14
N PHE A 380 -13.65 -11.37 -3.64
CA PHE A 380 -14.30 -11.15 -2.35
C PHE A 380 -15.76 -11.62 -2.36
N ASN A 381 -16.49 -11.32 -3.42
CA ASN A 381 -17.90 -11.72 -3.55
C ASN A 381 -18.04 -13.26 -3.64
N GLU A 382 -17.11 -13.93 -4.32
CA GLU A 382 -17.08 -15.40 -4.42
C GLU A 382 -16.78 -16.07 -3.07
N TYR A 383 -15.89 -15.48 -2.28
CA TYR A 383 -15.44 -16.07 -1.01
C TYR A 383 -16.17 -15.55 0.22
N ARG A 384 -17.13 -14.61 0.07
CA ARG A 384 -17.80 -13.93 1.17
C ARG A 384 -18.39 -14.89 2.22
N ASP A 385 -19.11 -15.92 1.76
CA ASP A 385 -19.76 -16.92 2.63
C ASP A 385 -18.77 -17.91 3.25
N ARG A 386 -17.51 -17.85 2.86
CA ARG A 386 -16.42 -18.72 3.33
C ARG A 386 -15.46 -17.99 4.29
N LEU A 387 -15.73 -16.74 4.57
CA LEU A 387 -14.94 -15.95 5.52
C LEU A 387 -15.09 -16.51 6.94
N THR A 388 -13.97 -16.57 7.64
CA THR A 388 -13.90 -17.09 9.03
C THR A 388 -13.86 -15.99 10.07
N THR A 389 -13.73 -14.73 9.65
CA THR A 389 -13.67 -13.56 10.52
C THR A 389 -14.11 -12.31 9.76
N GLU A 390 -14.65 -11.35 10.49
CA GLU A 390 -14.95 -9.99 10.00
C GLU A 390 -13.99 -8.95 10.58
N ASN A 391 -13.01 -9.38 11.39
CA ASN A 391 -12.03 -8.47 11.97
C ASN A 391 -11.00 -8.03 10.92
N CYS A 392 -11.15 -6.81 10.42
CA CYS A 392 -10.31 -6.23 9.36
C CYS A 392 -8.81 -6.22 9.70
N GLU A 393 -8.42 -6.18 10.96
CA GLU A 393 -7.02 -6.27 11.38
C GLU A 393 -6.33 -7.57 10.92
N LYS A 394 -7.12 -8.60 10.58
CA LYS A 394 -6.62 -9.89 10.08
C LYS A 394 -6.52 -9.95 8.55
N TRP A 395 -6.87 -8.89 7.83
CA TRP A 395 -6.64 -8.76 6.38
C TRP A 395 -5.20 -8.32 6.08
N ASP A 396 -4.26 -8.86 6.82
CA ASP A 396 -2.82 -8.55 6.80
C ASP A 396 -2.01 -9.49 5.91
N PHE A 397 -2.66 -10.34 5.13
CA PHE A 397 -2.05 -11.35 4.27
C PHE A 397 -1.24 -12.45 4.99
N MET A 398 -1.29 -12.48 6.33
CA MET A 398 -0.62 -13.47 7.17
C MET A 398 -1.61 -14.33 7.93
N HIS A 399 -2.86 -13.87 8.06
CA HIS A 399 -3.93 -14.63 8.68
C HIS A 399 -4.82 -15.34 7.67
N LEU A 400 -5.28 -16.56 8.05
CA LEU A 400 -6.33 -17.26 7.33
C LEU A 400 -7.68 -16.61 7.60
N VAL A 401 -8.16 -15.82 6.65
CA VAL A 401 -9.51 -15.24 6.67
C VAL A 401 -10.52 -16.09 5.92
N VAL A 402 -10.06 -17.10 5.19
CA VAL A 402 -10.89 -18.09 4.49
C VAL A 402 -10.58 -19.48 5.04
N LYS A 403 -11.58 -20.34 5.15
CA LYS A 403 -11.39 -21.72 5.63
C LYS A 403 -10.55 -22.53 4.64
N PRO A 404 -9.47 -23.20 5.09
CA PRO A 404 -8.72 -24.11 4.22
C PRO A 404 -9.59 -25.28 3.75
N GLU A 405 -9.42 -25.68 2.49
CA GLU A 405 -10.22 -26.72 1.86
C GLU A 405 -9.61 -28.11 1.98
N CYS A 406 -8.29 -28.21 1.85
CA CYS A 406 -7.58 -29.48 1.70
C CYS A 406 -6.89 -29.98 2.97
N MET A 407 -6.90 -29.18 4.04
CA MET A 407 -6.28 -29.54 5.31
C MET A 407 -6.90 -28.79 6.48
N SER A 408 -6.62 -29.22 7.72
CA SER A 408 -7.05 -28.48 8.89
C SER A 408 -6.29 -27.13 9.00
N ARG A 409 -6.90 -26.13 9.65
CA ARG A 409 -6.28 -24.83 9.94
C ARG A 409 -4.91 -24.98 10.63
N PHE A 410 -4.79 -25.93 11.55
CA PHE A 410 -3.53 -26.21 12.25
C PHE A 410 -2.44 -26.69 11.27
N HIS A 411 -2.76 -27.66 10.40
CA HIS A 411 -1.79 -28.17 9.44
C HIS A 411 -1.41 -27.12 8.39
N PHE A 412 -2.36 -26.25 7.99
CA PHE A 412 -2.07 -25.17 7.06
C PHE A 412 -1.04 -24.19 7.65
N TYR A 413 -1.27 -23.72 8.88
CA TYR A 413 -0.31 -22.83 9.55
C TYR A 413 1.03 -23.53 9.82
N PHE A 414 1.03 -24.81 10.14
CA PHE A 414 2.26 -25.57 10.33
C PHE A 414 3.14 -25.58 9.05
N GLU A 415 2.54 -25.92 7.90
CA GLU A 415 3.27 -25.93 6.62
C GLU A 415 3.66 -24.50 6.18
N TYR A 416 2.79 -23.50 6.44
CA TYR A 416 3.06 -22.12 6.17
C TYR A 416 4.27 -21.60 6.98
N TYR A 417 4.33 -21.87 8.27
CA TYR A 417 5.45 -21.46 9.11
C TYR A 417 6.75 -22.17 8.74
N LEU A 418 6.70 -23.45 8.36
CA LEU A 418 7.86 -24.15 7.82
C LEU A 418 8.37 -23.48 6.54
N LEU A 419 7.48 -23.04 5.66
CA LEU A 419 7.84 -22.29 4.47
C LEU A 419 8.47 -20.96 4.84
N VAL A 420 7.83 -20.13 5.66
CA VAL A 420 8.32 -18.81 6.07
C VAL A 420 9.68 -18.91 6.76
N MET A 421 9.90 -19.89 7.64
CA MET A 421 11.19 -20.12 8.28
C MET A 421 12.30 -20.48 7.30
N ASP A 422 11.97 -21.26 6.26
CA ASP A 422 12.93 -21.62 5.22
C ASP A 422 13.30 -20.39 4.37
N LEU A 423 12.33 -19.62 3.94
CA LEU A 423 12.53 -18.36 3.21
C LEU A 423 13.35 -17.36 4.00
N PHE A 424 13.06 -17.26 5.29
CA PHE A 424 13.82 -16.40 6.19
C PHE A 424 15.29 -16.80 6.28
N ARG A 425 15.59 -18.11 6.35
CA ARG A 425 16.97 -18.63 6.33
C ARG A 425 17.68 -18.32 5.01
N ILE A 426 16.97 -18.40 3.87
CA ILE A 426 17.52 -18.02 2.57
C ILE A 426 17.90 -16.55 2.56
N ALA A 427 16.98 -15.68 2.98
CA ALA A 427 17.19 -14.24 3.03
C ALA A 427 18.31 -13.86 4.01
N GLN A 428 18.37 -14.47 5.18
CA GLN A 428 19.43 -14.24 6.17
C GLN A 428 20.81 -14.62 5.61
N LYS A 429 20.94 -15.78 4.95
CA LYS A 429 22.19 -16.18 4.30
C LYS A 429 22.62 -15.22 3.19
N ALA A 430 21.68 -14.55 2.55
CA ALA A 430 21.94 -13.52 1.55
C ALA A 430 22.22 -12.13 2.17
N GLY A 431 22.17 -12.00 3.50
CA GLY A 431 22.43 -10.72 4.20
C GLY A 431 21.27 -9.73 4.21
N ILE A 432 20.10 -10.11 3.68
CA ILE A 432 18.93 -9.22 3.48
C ILE A 432 18.39 -8.65 4.80
N TYR A 433 18.43 -9.44 5.88
CA TYR A 433 17.93 -9.04 7.20
C TYR A 433 19.05 -8.67 8.19
N SER A 434 20.22 -8.28 7.69
CA SER A 434 21.36 -7.90 8.55
C SER A 434 21.09 -6.69 9.45
N PHE A 435 20.08 -5.88 9.12
CA PHE A 435 19.64 -4.73 9.92
C PHE A 435 18.74 -5.11 11.12
N LEU A 436 18.21 -6.34 11.19
CA LEU A 436 17.39 -6.82 12.30
C LEU A 436 18.25 -7.24 13.49
N ARG A 437 17.85 -6.84 14.69
CA ARG A 437 18.48 -7.27 15.95
C ARG A 437 17.94 -8.62 16.40
N LEU A 438 18.65 -9.30 17.28
CA LEU A 438 18.23 -10.60 17.82
C LEU A 438 16.85 -10.55 18.53
N GLU A 439 16.52 -9.42 19.15
CA GLU A 439 15.22 -9.18 19.78
C GLU A 439 14.10 -9.07 18.75
N ASP A 440 14.37 -8.49 17.60
CA ASP A 440 13.42 -8.37 16.51
C ASP A 440 13.02 -9.75 15.97
N TYR A 441 14.02 -10.65 15.84
CA TYR A 441 13.79 -12.05 15.47
C TYR A 441 12.90 -12.79 16.47
N LYS A 442 13.14 -12.60 17.77
CA LYS A 442 12.30 -13.19 18.81
C LYS A 442 10.87 -12.68 18.75
N ASN A 443 10.69 -11.39 18.54
CA ASN A 443 9.38 -10.77 18.45
C ASN A 443 8.60 -11.23 17.20
N ILE A 444 9.25 -11.32 16.04
CA ILE A 444 8.66 -11.89 14.82
C ILE A 444 8.23 -13.33 15.08
N PHE A 445 9.12 -14.14 15.65
CA PHE A 445 8.87 -15.55 15.93
C PHE A 445 7.72 -15.74 16.94
N LEU A 446 7.70 -14.95 18.01
CA LEU A 446 6.60 -14.98 19.00
C LEU A 446 5.28 -14.54 18.38
N LYS A 447 5.27 -13.47 17.60
CA LYS A 447 4.05 -13.05 16.86
C LYS A 447 3.56 -14.15 15.90
N LEU A 448 4.44 -14.81 15.18
CA LEU A 448 4.10 -15.93 14.29
C LEU A 448 3.56 -17.15 15.06
N LEU A 449 4.08 -17.45 16.26
CA LEU A 449 3.61 -18.58 17.07
C LEU A 449 2.29 -18.28 17.80
N PHE A 450 2.07 -17.04 18.23
CA PHE A 450 0.91 -16.67 19.08
C PHE A 450 -0.26 -16.05 18.31
N THR A 451 -0.16 -15.91 16.98
CA THR A 451 -1.36 -15.63 16.19
C THR A 451 -2.35 -16.78 16.35
N ASP A 452 -3.56 -16.47 16.68
CA ASP A 452 -4.80 -17.27 16.90
C ASP A 452 -4.80 -18.82 16.81
N SER A 453 -3.74 -19.46 16.31
CA SER A 453 -3.65 -20.92 16.14
C SER A 453 -3.71 -21.68 17.47
N PHE A 454 -3.34 -21.03 18.58
CA PHE A 454 -3.27 -21.64 19.92
C PHE A 454 -4.35 -21.18 20.88
N LYS A 455 -5.02 -20.07 20.66
CA LYS A 455 -6.04 -19.53 21.59
C LYS A 455 -7.36 -20.30 21.63
N HIS A 456 -7.64 -21.16 20.67
CA HIS A 456 -8.89 -21.94 20.62
C HIS A 456 -8.87 -23.25 21.42
N ARG A 457 -7.78 -23.58 22.13
CA ARG A 457 -7.74 -24.81 23.00
C ARG A 457 -8.18 -24.60 24.45
N THR A 458 -8.46 -23.38 24.88
CA THR A 458 -8.78 -23.09 26.30
C THR A 458 -10.23 -22.63 26.58
N ARG A 459 -11.14 -22.78 25.62
CA ARG A 459 -12.59 -22.61 25.88
C ARG A 459 -13.32 -23.82 25.33
N ARG A 460 -13.37 -24.85 26.14
CA ARG A 460 -14.44 -25.85 26.25
C ARG A 460 -14.96 -25.83 27.65
#